data_bf4ceffdd9f96a41c003f2c768740305
#
_entry.id   bf4ceffdd9f96a41c003f2c768740305
#
_cell.length_a   1.000
_cell.length_b   1.000
_cell.length_c   1.000
_cell.angle_alpha   90.00
_cell.angle_beta   90.00
_cell.angle_gamma   90.00
#
_symmetry.space_group_name_H-M   'P 1'
#
loop_
_entity.id
_entity.type
_entity.pdbx_description
1 polymer ?
#
loop_
_entity_poly.entity_id
_entity_poly.type
_entity_poly.pdbx_seq_one_letter_code
_entity_poly.pdbx_strand_id
1 'polypeptide(L)'
;IYIRDFIHLNHRCVQLGIPCLTSLDTANALTDILASRYNQRNTELIDICHLRSERQKLKFSKLQTCGNDYIFLENFHGEITCPESLCVTFCDRHYGIGADGIVLMEHSDIADAKIRLFNADGSESATAGNALRCMGKYLYDNGLVKKEDMRIETGAGVREVHLYTANGLVTSACVDMGCASLDAAAFRFAIAEK
;
A
#
# COMPACT_ATOMS: atom_id res chain seq x y z
N ILE A 1 -44.95 -2.96 -6.99
CA ILE A 1 -44.69 -4.18 -6.20
C ILE A 1 -44.63 -3.74 -4.74
N TYR A 2 -45.52 -4.33 -3.91
CA TYR A 2 -45.51 -4.04 -2.48
C TYR A 2 -44.26 -4.65 -1.82
N ILE A 3 -43.68 -3.98 -0.82
CA ILE A 3 -42.46 -4.43 -0.11
C ILE A 3 -42.59 -5.87 0.37
N ARG A 4 -43.81 -6.28 0.77
CA ARG A 4 -44.11 -7.63 1.22
C ARG A 4 -43.95 -8.68 0.13
N ASP A 5 -44.37 -8.37 -1.09
CA ASP A 5 -44.26 -9.27 -2.22
C ASP A 5 -42.81 -9.43 -2.68
N PHE A 6 -42.03 -8.35 -2.60
CA PHE A 6 -40.60 -8.35 -2.86
C PHE A 6 -39.83 -9.26 -1.88
N ILE A 7 -40.14 -9.19 -0.59
CA ILE A 7 -39.52 -10.05 0.43
C ILE A 7 -39.84 -11.52 0.17
N HIS A 8 -41.11 -11.84 -0.13
CA HIS A 8 -41.52 -13.22 -0.43
C HIS A 8 -40.85 -13.75 -1.70
N LEU A 9 -40.77 -12.93 -2.76
CA LEU A 9 -40.12 -13.31 -4.01
C LEU A 9 -38.62 -13.60 -3.78
N ASN A 10 -37.93 -12.71 -3.09
CA ASN A 10 -36.51 -12.85 -2.82
C ASN A 10 -36.22 -14.11 -1.96
N HIS A 11 -37.00 -14.35 -0.92
CA HIS A 11 -36.90 -15.56 -0.11
C HIS A 11 -37.13 -16.85 -0.93
N ARG A 12 -38.08 -16.83 -1.86
CA ARG A 12 -38.35 -17.97 -2.74
C ARG A 12 -37.24 -18.20 -3.75
N CYS A 13 -36.65 -17.14 -4.30
CA CYS A 13 -35.49 -17.25 -5.19
C CYS A 13 -34.31 -17.89 -4.47
N VAL A 14 -34.00 -17.46 -3.24
CA VAL A 14 -32.92 -18.05 -2.42
C VAL A 14 -33.15 -19.53 -2.16
N GLN A 15 -34.39 -19.92 -1.80
CA GLN A 15 -34.75 -21.31 -1.56
C GLN A 15 -34.57 -22.21 -2.80
N LEU A 16 -34.83 -21.67 -3.98
CA LEU A 16 -34.75 -22.39 -5.25
C LEU A 16 -33.39 -22.28 -5.92
N GLY A 17 -32.43 -21.56 -5.32
CA GLY A 17 -31.11 -21.30 -5.91
C GLY A 17 -31.17 -20.44 -7.19
N ILE A 18 -32.24 -19.64 -7.35
CA ILE A 18 -32.41 -18.76 -8.50
C ILE A 18 -31.78 -17.39 -8.18
N PRO A 19 -30.81 -16.92 -9.00
CA PRO A 19 -30.24 -15.58 -8.82
C PRO A 19 -31.32 -14.50 -8.94
N CYS A 20 -31.37 -13.59 -7.98
CA CYS A 20 -32.32 -12.48 -7.97
C CYS A 20 -31.57 -11.16 -8.03
N LEU A 21 -31.80 -10.36 -9.07
CA LEU A 21 -31.23 -9.05 -9.24
C LEU A 21 -32.18 -7.98 -8.70
N THR A 22 -31.70 -7.16 -7.80
CA THR A 22 -32.53 -6.19 -7.05
C THR A 22 -32.46 -4.78 -7.62
N SER A 23 -31.57 -4.52 -8.57
CA SER A 23 -31.45 -3.23 -9.24
C SER A 23 -31.29 -3.37 -10.75
N LEU A 24 -31.73 -2.36 -11.49
CA LEU A 24 -31.58 -2.29 -12.94
C LEU A 24 -30.09 -2.18 -13.33
N ASP A 25 -29.30 -1.49 -12.54
CA ASP A 25 -27.85 -1.34 -12.78
C ASP A 25 -27.12 -2.67 -12.67
N THR A 26 -27.50 -3.50 -11.69
CA THR A 26 -26.95 -4.86 -11.55
C THR A 26 -27.38 -5.76 -12.72
N ALA A 27 -28.61 -5.59 -13.21
CA ALA A 27 -29.09 -6.34 -14.36
C ALA A 27 -28.36 -5.94 -15.66
N ASN A 28 -28.12 -4.65 -15.86
CA ASN A 28 -27.35 -4.14 -16.99
C ASN A 28 -25.89 -4.63 -16.94
N ALA A 29 -25.24 -4.52 -15.77
CA ALA A 29 -23.88 -5.01 -15.59
C ALA A 29 -23.75 -6.51 -15.86
N LEU A 30 -24.73 -7.33 -15.43
CA LEU A 30 -24.76 -8.76 -15.73
C LEU A 30 -24.93 -9.02 -17.23
N THR A 31 -25.76 -8.24 -17.90
CA THR A 31 -25.96 -8.35 -19.35
C THR A 31 -24.68 -8.05 -20.11
N ASP A 32 -23.94 -7.02 -19.71
CA ASP A 32 -22.65 -6.65 -20.29
C ASP A 32 -21.60 -7.74 -20.07
N ILE A 33 -21.57 -8.33 -18.86
CA ILE A 33 -20.68 -9.46 -18.54
C ILE A 33 -21.01 -10.68 -19.43
N LEU A 34 -22.28 -11.03 -19.59
CA LEU A 34 -22.71 -12.14 -20.43
C LEU A 34 -22.40 -11.89 -21.92
N ALA A 35 -22.58 -10.66 -22.40
CA ALA A 35 -22.25 -10.25 -23.75
C ALA A 35 -20.73 -10.29 -24.03
N SER A 36 -19.88 -10.06 -23.04
CA SER A 36 -18.42 -10.08 -23.15
C SER A 36 -17.82 -11.48 -23.28
N ARG A 37 -18.61 -12.55 -23.34
CA ARG A 37 -18.17 -13.95 -23.37
C ARG A 37 -17.22 -14.27 -22.20
N TYR A 38 -17.65 -13.89 -21.03
CA TYR A 38 -16.96 -14.13 -19.77
C TYR A 38 -16.43 -15.55 -19.64
N ASN A 39 -15.16 -15.66 -19.23
CA ASN A 39 -14.51 -16.92 -18.94
C ASN A 39 -13.66 -16.73 -17.66
N GLN A 40 -13.72 -17.69 -16.74
CA GLN A 40 -13.03 -17.66 -15.45
C GLN A 40 -11.51 -17.36 -15.55
N ARG A 41 -10.89 -17.62 -16.69
CA ARG A 41 -9.47 -17.34 -16.96
C ARG A 41 -9.19 -15.88 -17.34
N ASN A 42 -10.23 -15.11 -17.68
CA ASN A 42 -10.11 -13.72 -18.15
C ASN A 42 -10.65 -12.71 -17.12
N THR A 43 -10.98 -13.17 -15.91
CA THR A 43 -11.57 -12.31 -14.89
C THR A 43 -10.54 -11.77 -13.97
N GLU A 44 -10.35 -10.47 -14.01
CA GLU A 44 -9.75 -9.69 -12.94
C GLU A 44 -10.87 -8.99 -12.17
N LEU A 45 -10.83 -9.02 -10.85
CA LEU A 45 -11.69 -8.20 -10.00
C LEU A 45 -11.32 -6.72 -10.23
N ILE A 46 -12.27 -5.96 -10.80
CA ILE A 46 -12.07 -4.56 -11.11
C ILE A 46 -13.01 -3.74 -10.24
N ASP A 47 -12.48 -2.71 -9.61
CA ASP A 47 -13.29 -1.66 -9.02
C ASP A 47 -14.02 -0.89 -10.15
N ILE A 48 -15.34 -1.03 -10.19
CA ILE A 48 -16.21 -0.44 -11.21
C ILE A 48 -16.17 1.09 -11.16
N CYS A 49 -15.82 1.68 -10.04
CA CYS A 49 -15.75 3.13 -9.86
C CYS A 49 -14.56 3.78 -10.57
N HIS A 50 -13.53 3.00 -10.98
CA HIS A 50 -12.29 3.51 -11.55
C HIS A 50 -11.98 2.99 -12.96
N LEU A 51 -12.99 2.66 -13.75
CA LEU A 51 -12.85 2.15 -15.14
C LEU A 51 -12.28 3.16 -16.16
N ARG A 52 -11.78 4.31 -15.73
CA ARG A 52 -11.15 5.29 -16.61
C ARG A 52 -9.64 5.26 -16.47
N SER A 53 -8.97 4.79 -17.48
CA SER A 53 -7.57 4.85 -17.86
C SER A 53 -6.83 3.51 -17.84
N GLU A 54 -5.84 3.40 -18.69
CA GLU A 54 -4.95 2.26 -18.91
C GLU A 54 -4.50 1.67 -17.57
N ARG A 55 -4.80 0.39 -17.37
CA ARG A 55 -4.48 -0.33 -16.14
C ARG A 55 -2.98 -0.46 -16.00
N GLN A 56 -2.38 0.37 -15.18
CA GLN A 56 -1.02 0.11 -14.70
C GLN A 56 -1.10 -0.99 -13.63
N LYS A 57 -0.44 -2.11 -13.88
CA LYS A 57 -0.23 -3.15 -12.86
C LYS A 57 0.90 -2.69 -11.95
N LEU A 58 0.58 -2.23 -10.75
CA LEU A 58 1.56 -1.92 -9.73
C LEU A 58 1.87 -3.19 -8.93
N LYS A 59 3.13 -3.63 -8.99
CA LYS A 59 3.63 -4.70 -8.11
C LYS A 59 3.96 -4.09 -6.76
N PHE A 60 3.44 -4.69 -5.69
CA PHE A 60 3.73 -4.24 -4.34
C PHE A 60 4.11 -5.39 -3.42
N SER A 61 4.79 -5.06 -2.34
CA SER A 61 5.01 -5.95 -1.20
C SER A 61 4.46 -5.33 0.06
N LYS A 62 3.75 -6.10 0.87
CA LYS A 62 3.27 -5.63 2.17
C LYS A 62 4.18 -6.17 3.27
N LEU A 63 4.80 -5.27 4.01
CA LEU A 63 5.74 -5.58 5.09
C LEU A 63 5.28 -4.95 6.40
N GLN A 64 5.62 -5.60 7.51
CA GLN A 64 5.33 -5.05 8.83
C GLN A 64 6.53 -5.21 9.78
N THR A 65 6.66 -4.28 10.70
CA THR A 65 7.58 -4.39 11.84
C THR A 65 7.06 -3.59 13.03
N CYS A 66 7.15 -4.17 14.21
CA CYS A 66 6.72 -3.57 15.48
C CYS A 66 5.27 -3.02 15.46
N GLY A 67 4.38 -3.66 14.70
CA GLY A 67 2.96 -3.29 14.59
C GLY A 67 2.64 -2.28 13.49
N ASN A 68 3.63 -1.63 12.86
CA ASN A 68 3.38 -0.80 11.68
C ASN A 68 3.48 -1.62 10.40
N ASP A 69 2.48 -1.51 9.53
CA ASP A 69 2.43 -2.17 8.23
C ASP A 69 2.49 -1.14 7.08
N TYR A 70 3.28 -1.46 6.07
CA TYR A 70 3.54 -0.57 4.94
C TYR A 70 3.40 -1.33 3.62
N ILE A 71 2.94 -0.60 2.59
CA ILE A 71 2.93 -1.04 1.19
C ILE A 71 4.21 -0.54 0.54
N PHE A 72 5.09 -1.45 0.12
CA PHE A 72 6.35 -1.14 -0.55
C PHE A 72 6.16 -1.20 -2.06
N LEU A 73 6.55 -0.13 -2.73
CA LEU A 73 6.52 0.02 -4.18
C LEU A 73 7.92 0.33 -4.70
N GLU A 74 8.35 -0.42 -5.73
CA GLU A 74 9.56 -0.10 -6.45
C GLU A 74 9.29 1.07 -7.40
N ASN A 75 10.02 2.17 -7.23
CA ASN A 75 9.93 3.37 -8.06
C ASN A 75 11.30 3.78 -8.61
N PHE A 76 12.14 2.79 -8.94
CA PHE A 76 13.49 3.03 -9.44
C PHE A 76 13.53 3.79 -10.77
N HIS A 77 12.45 3.76 -11.53
CA HIS A 77 12.33 4.47 -12.82
C HIS A 77 11.47 5.74 -12.74
N GLY A 78 10.98 6.12 -11.56
CA GLY A 78 10.16 7.32 -11.38
C GLY A 78 8.77 7.26 -12.00
N GLU A 79 8.21 6.05 -12.17
CA GLU A 79 6.90 5.84 -12.80
C GLU A 79 5.73 6.35 -11.93
N ILE A 80 5.92 6.36 -10.60
CA ILE A 80 4.92 6.80 -9.65
C ILE A 80 5.10 8.30 -9.40
N THR A 81 4.24 9.11 -9.99
CA THR A 81 4.33 10.59 -9.97
C THR A 81 3.44 11.24 -8.93
N CYS A 82 2.38 10.57 -8.47
CA CYS A 82 1.41 11.10 -7.50
C CYS A 82 1.23 10.13 -6.32
N PRO A 83 2.27 9.92 -5.49
CA PRO A 83 2.21 8.95 -4.39
C PRO A 83 1.20 9.32 -3.30
N GLU A 84 0.90 10.62 -3.09
CA GLU A 84 -0.03 11.11 -2.09
C GLU A 84 -1.44 10.56 -2.34
N SER A 85 -1.91 10.64 -3.58
CA SER A 85 -3.25 10.15 -3.94
C SER A 85 -3.34 8.62 -3.92
N LEU A 86 -2.26 7.93 -4.32
CA LEU A 86 -2.17 6.47 -4.20
C LEU A 86 -2.24 6.04 -2.74
N CYS A 87 -1.59 6.80 -1.85
CA CYS A 87 -1.56 6.48 -0.42
C CYS A 87 -2.96 6.50 0.19
N VAL A 88 -3.73 7.56 -0.05
CA VAL A 88 -5.10 7.68 0.45
C VAL A 88 -5.96 6.50 -0.02
N THR A 89 -5.80 6.07 -1.28
CA THR A 89 -6.59 4.98 -1.84
C THR A 89 -6.13 3.61 -1.35
N PHE A 90 -4.81 3.35 -1.36
CA PHE A 90 -4.29 2.00 -1.07
C PHE A 90 -4.21 1.70 0.42
N CYS A 91 -4.01 2.72 1.26
CA CYS A 91 -3.92 2.54 2.71
C CYS A 91 -5.29 2.37 3.37
N ASP A 92 -6.40 2.66 2.69
CA ASP A 92 -7.74 2.39 3.23
C ASP A 92 -7.89 0.89 3.56
N ARG A 93 -8.26 0.60 4.82
CA ARG A 93 -8.34 -0.79 5.30
C ARG A 93 -9.64 -1.50 4.90
N HIS A 94 -10.60 -0.78 4.34
CA HIS A 94 -11.89 -1.33 3.90
C HIS A 94 -11.99 -1.45 2.39
N TYR A 95 -11.46 -0.46 1.67
CA TYR A 95 -11.60 -0.37 0.20
C TYR A 95 -10.27 -0.49 -0.55
N GLY A 96 -9.14 -0.41 0.16
CA GLY A 96 -7.81 -0.54 -0.39
C GLY A 96 -7.10 -1.83 0.04
N ILE A 97 -5.77 -1.82 -0.03
CA ILE A 97 -4.89 -2.89 0.48
C ILE A 97 -4.87 -2.83 2.02
N GLY A 98 -5.01 -1.64 2.58
CA GLY A 98 -4.95 -1.33 4.00
C GLY A 98 -3.52 -1.32 4.54
N ALA A 99 -3.04 -0.17 5.01
CA ALA A 99 -1.72 -0.02 5.63
C ALA A 99 -1.63 1.28 6.42
N ASP A 100 -0.55 1.43 7.20
CA ASP A 100 -0.22 2.69 7.89
C ASP A 100 0.40 3.70 6.92
N GLY A 101 0.93 3.25 5.79
CA GLY A 101 1.52 4.12 4.78
C GLY A 101 2.07 3.36 3.57
N ILE A 102 2.53 4.14 2.59
CA ILE A 102 3.24 3.65 1.40
C ILE A 102 4.72 4.03 1.51
N VAL A 103 5.58 3.10 1.16
CA VAL A 103 7.02 3.30 1.00
C VAL A 103 7.38 3.19 -0.47
N LEU A 104 7.94 4.27 -1.03
CA LEU A 104 8.58 4.25 -2.34
C LEU A 104 10.07 3.98 -2.18
N MET A 105 10.56 3.01 -2.94
CA MET A 105 11.98 2.67 -3.04
C MET A 105 12.54 3.26 -4.33
N GLU A 106 13.51 4.15 -4.21
CA GLU A 106 14.09 4.91 -5.32
C GLU A 106 15.61 4.73 -5.38
N HIS A 107 16.22 5.08 -6.49
CA HIS A 107 17.67 5.20 -6.59
C HIS A 107 18.18 6.38 -5.76
N SER A 108 19.40 6.24 -5.23
CA SER A 108 20.12 7.31 -4.55
C SER A 108 21.48 7.48 -5.17
N ASP A 109 21.91 8.73 -5.33
CA ASP A 109 23.27 9.06 -5.79
C ASP A 109 24.30 9.06 -4.63
N ILE A 110 23.83 9.05 -3.37
CA ILE A 110 24.67 9.22 -2.18
C ILE A 110 24.60 8.05 -1.18
N ALA A 111 23.69 7.10 -1.42
CA ALA A 111 23.45 5.95 -0.56
C ALA A 111 23.16 4.69 -1.40
N ASP A 112 22.96 3.53 -0.75
CA ASP A 112 22.65 2.28 -1.44
C ASP A 112 21.23 2.27 -2.02
N ALA A 113 20.31 3.03 -1.42
CA ALA A 113 18.95 3.25 -1.90
C ALA A 113 18.36 4.49 -1.24
N LYS A 114 17.22 4.97 -1.77
CA LYS A 114 16.44 6.06 -1.21
C LYS A 114 15.03 5.61 -0.87
N ILE A 115 14.54 6.08 0.26
CA ILE A 115 13.17 5.86 0.75
C ILE A 115 12.40 7.17 0.76
N ARG A 116 11.16 7.11 0.25
CA ARG A 116 10.14 8.11 0.53
C ARG A 116 8.97 7.43 1.22
N LEU A 117 8.52 7.98 2.32
CA LEU A 117 7.44 7.43 3.13
C LEU A 117 6.25 8.38 3.13
N PHE A 118 5.09 7.86 2.80
CA PHE A 118 3.81 8.56 2.83
C PHE A 118 2.89 7.92 3.85
N ASN A 119 2.32 8.72 4.75
CA ASN A 119 1.31 8.27 5.70
C ASN A 119 -0.03 7.98 4.99
N ALA A 120 -0.95 7.29 5.66
CA ALA A 120 -2.25 6.95 5.07
C ALA A 120 -3.10 8.16 4.63
N ASP A 121 -2.83 9.35 5.18
CA ASP A 121 -3.46 10.62 4.79
C ASP A 121 -2.81 11.29 3.56
N GLY A 122 -1.75 10.70 3.01
CA GLY A 122 -0.98 11.23 1.88
C GLY A 122 0.15 12.19 2.28
N SER A 123 0.31 12.51 3.55
CA SER A 123 1.43 13.35 3.99
C SER A 123 2.76 12.61 3.91
N GLU A 124 3.81 13.28 3.42
CA GLU A 124 5.16 12.70 3.37
C GLU A 124 5.87 12.85 4.72
N SER A 125 6.43 11.75 5.21
CA SER A 125 7.23 11.71 6.43
C SER A 125 8.73 11.75 6.11
N ALA A 126 9.48 12.54 6.87
CA ALA A 126 10.91 12.69 6.64
C ALA A 126 11.69 11.39 6.90
N THR A 127 11.25 10.55 7.86
CA THR A 127 11.87 9.25 8.17
C THR A 127 10.96 8.41 9.07
N ALA A 128 11.13 7.07 9.02
CA ALA A 128 10.52 6.16 9.97
C ALA A 128 11.43 4.93 10.17
N GLY A 129 11.91 4.71 11.38
CA GLY A 129 12.80 3.59 11.72
C GLY A 129 12.19 2.22 11.37
N ASN A 130 10.88 2.06 11.53
CA ASN A 130 10.17 0.83 11.18
C ASN A 130 10.21 0.56 9.67
N ALA A 131 9.95 1.57 8.85
CA ALA A 131 10.02 1.45 7.40
C ALA A 131 11.44 1.14 6.92
N LEU A 132 12.47 1.75 7.52
CA LEU A 132 13.87 1.49 7.20
C LEU A 132 14.29 0.04 7.48
N ARG A 133 13.84 -0.56 8.60
CA ARG A 133 14.09 -1.99 8.88
C ARG A 133 13.45 -2.90 7.84
N CYS A 134 12.19 -2.61 7.46
CA CYS A 134 11.51 -3.34 6.40
C CYS A 134 12.21 -3.19 5.05
N MET A 135 12.66 -1.97 4.71
CA MET A 135 13.37 -1.70 3.46
C MET A 135 14.69 -2.45 3.39
N GLY A 136 15.50 -2.41 4.45
CA GLY A 136 16.76 -3.16 4.52
C GLY A 136 16.56 -4.65 4.27
N LYS A 137 15.58 -5.24 4.95
CA LYS A 137 15.20 -6.66 4.70
C LYS A 137 14.76 -6.88 3.26
N TYR A 138 13.90 -6.03 2.72
CA TYR A 138 13.42 -6.16 1.34
C TYR A 138 14.55 -6.13 0.32
N LEU A 139 15.43 -5.14 0.44
CA LEU A 139 16.58 -4.97 -0.48
C LEU A 139 17.53 -6.16 -0.45
N TYR A 140 17.81 -6.69 0.74
CA TYR A 140 18.71 -7.83 0.91
C TYR A 140 18.09 -9.12 0.41
N ASP A 141 16.90 -9.48 0.89
CA ASP A 141 16.24 -10.76 0.58
C ASP A 141 15.88 -10.88 -0.91
N ASN A 142 15.62 -9.76 -1.59
CA ASN A 142 15.38 -9.73 -3.05
C ASN A 142 16.68 -9.57 -3.87
N GLY A 143 17.83 -9.50 -3.23
CA GLY A 143 19.14 -9.41 -3.89
C GLY A 143 19.42 -8.08 -4.59
N LEU A 144 18.65 -7.03 -4.28
CA LEU A 144 18.84 -5.67 -4.82
C LEU A 144 20.10 -5.01 -4.22
N VAL A 145 20.35 -5.23 -2.93
CA VAL A 145 21.58 -4.82 -2.24
C VAL A 145 22.09 -6.00 -1.43
N LYS A 146 23.32 -6.45 -1.68
CA LYS A 146 23.93 -7.63 -1.03
C LYS A 146 24.94 -7.24 0.03
N LYS A 147 24.55 -6.35 0.93
CA LYS A 147 25.36 -5.88 2.06
C LYS A 147 24.54 -5.98 3.34
N GLU A 148 25.16 -6.35 4.45
CA GLU A 148 24.53 -6.33 5.77
C GLU A 148 24.51 -4.92 6.35
N ASP A 149 25.52 -4.10 6.05
CA ASP A 149 25.58 -2.68 6.40
C ASP A 149 25.15 -1.85 5.19
N MET A 150 23.98 -1.22 5.29
CA MET A 150 23.38 -0.41 4.23
C MET A 150 23.23 1.03 4.66
N ARG A 151 23.37 1.92 3.69
CA ARG A 151 23.08 3.34 3.85
C ARG A 151 21.81 3.64 3.05
N ILE A 152 20.81 4.21 3.69
CA ILE A 152 19.54 4.55 3.06
C ILE A 152 19.32 6.06 3.18
N GLU A 153 19.12 6.72 2.04
CA GLU A 153 18.75 8.12 1.97
C GLU A 153 17.29 8.31 2.38
N THR A 154 17.03 9.26 3.28
CA THR A 154 15.71 9.64 3.75
C THR A 154 15.51 11.14 3.63
N GLY A 155 14.30 11.65 3.79
CA GLY A 155 14.04 13.09 3.86
C GLY A 155 14.76 13.81 5.00
N ALA A 156 15.19 13.07 6.04
CA ALA A 156 15.97 13.59 7.19
C ALA A 156 17.48 13.30 7.07
N GLY A 157 17.99 12.95 5.88
CA GLY A 157 19.38 12.59 5.62
C GLY A 157 19.61 11.09 5.50
N VAL A 158 20.87 10.70 5.36
CA VAL A 158 21.26 9.29 5.23
C VAL A 158 21.24 8.61 6.59
N ARG A 159 20.66 7.40 6.63
CA ARG A 159 20.59 6.54 7.81
C ARG A 159 21.32 5.24 7.57
N GLU A 160 21.98 4.73 8.61
CA GLU A 160 22.65 3.43 8.56
C GLU A 160 21.71 2.35 9.08
N VAL A 161 21.67 1.24 8.33
CA VAL A 161 20.86 0.06 8.65
C VAL A 161 21.79 -1.14 8.69
N HIS A 162 21.88 -1.79 9.83
CA HIS A 162 22.62 -3.04 10.00
C HIS A 162 21.64 -4.22 10.02
N LEU A 163 21.91 -5.24 9.20
CA LEU A 163 21.08 -6.43 9.04
C LEU A 163 21.74 -7.63 9.71
N TYR A 164 20.97 -8.41 10.42
CA TYR A 164 21.38 -9.71 10.96
C TYR A 164 20.77 -10.80 10.09
N THR A 165 21.63 -11.67 9.55
CA THR A 165 21.21 -12.69 8.60
C THR A 165 21.38 -14.09 9.17
N ALA A 166 20.51 -15.01 8.77
CA ALA A 166 20.65 -16.45 8.99
C ALA A 166 20.12 -17.19 7.77
N ASN A 167 20.87 -18.19 7.30
CA ASN A 167 20.53 -18.99 6.11
C ASN A 167 20.27 -18.14 4.85
N GLY A 168 20.97 -17.00 4.71
CA GLY A 168 20.84 -16.10 3.55
C GLY A 168 19.61 -15.20 3.57
N LEU A 169 18.87 -15.14 4.67
CA LEU A 169 17.71 -14.26 4.86
C LEU A 169 17.90 -13.35 6.09
N VAL A 170 17.34 -12.17 6.04
CA VAL A 170 17.37 -11.23 7.17
C VAL A 170 16.40 -11.68 8.26
N THR A 171 16.92 -11.82 9.47
CA THR A 171 16.16 -12.20 10.68
C THR A 171 15.81 -10.99 11.54
N SER A 172 16.68 -9.99 11.60
CA SER A 172 16.46 -8.73 12.31
C SER A 172 17.27 -7.60 11.70
N ALA A 173 16.91 -6.36 12.03
CA ALA A 173 17.60 -5.17 11.56
C ALA A 173 17.69 -4.11 12.66
N CYS A 174 18.84 -3.44 12.73
CA CYS A 174 19.09 -2.27 13.57
C CYS A 174 19.23 -1.04 12.70
N VAL A 175 18.65 0.09 13.11
CA VAL A 175 18.73 1.38 12.40
C VAL A 175 19.30 2.42 13.32
N ASP A 176 20.32 3.15 12.86
CA ASP A 176 20.79 4.33 13.56
C ASP A 176 19.85 5.51 13.28
N MET A 177 19.09 5.90 14.29
CA MET A 177 18.16 7.04 14.24
C MET A 177 18.83 8.37 14.64
N GLY A 178 20.12 8.35 15.00
CA GLY A 178 20.86 9.49 15.50
C GLY A 178 20.56 9.76 16.99
N CYS A 179 21.06 10.90 17.46
CA CYS A 179 20.89 11.31 18.86
C CYS A 179 19.49 11.90 19.10
N ALA A 180 18.84 11.50 20.18
CA ALA A 180 17.62 12.14 20.64
C ALA A 180 17.94 13.57 21.14
N SER A 181 17.14 14.55 20.71
CA SER A 181 17.20 15.92 21.19
C SER A 181 16.00 16.20 22.07
N LEU A 182 16.24 16.75 23.26
CA LEU A 182 15.22 17.27 24.18
C LEU A 182 15.08 18.79 24.09
N ASP A 183 15.76 19.43 23.13
CA ASP A 183 15.67 20.86 22.94
C ASP A 183 14.26 21.26 22.46
N ALA A 184 13.59 22.12 23.24
CA ALA A 184 12.25 22.61 22.92
C ALA A 184 12.19 23.32 21.55
N ALA A 185 13.28 23.92 21.06
CA ALA A 185 13.39 24.53 19.75
C ALA A 185 13.32 23.50 18.59
N ALA A 186 13.66 22.24 18.86
CA ALA A 186 13.55 21.17 17.87
C ALA A 186 12.11 20.66 17.69
N PHE A 187 11.20 20.97 18.64
CA PHE A 187 9.81 20.58 18.60
C PHE A 187 8.96 21.75 18.05
N ARG A 188 8.60 21.69 16.76
CA ARG A 188 7.64 22.63 16.18
C ARG A 188 6.23 22.17 16.51
N PHE A 189 5.69 22.59 17.65
CA PHE A 189 4.25 22.48 17.91
C PHE A 189 3.56 23.70 17.31
N ALA A 190 2.71 23.49 16.31
CA ALA A 190 1.71 24.46 15.94
C ALA A 190 0.60 24.42 17.00
N ILE A 191 0.68 25.31 18.00
CA ILE A 191 -0.45 25.55 18.89
C ILE A 191 -1.42 26.40 18.07
N ALA A 192 -2.53 25.77 17.62
CA ALA A 192 -3.64 26.55 17.08
C ALA A 192 -4.24 27.34 18.25
N GLU A 193 -4.04 28.64 18.26
CA GLU A 193 -4.79 29.53 19.13
C GLU A 193 -6.28 29.44 18.74
N LYS A 194 -7.11 29.14 19.75
CA LYS A 194 -8.58 29.09 19.61
C LYS A 194 -9.15 30.49 19.64
#